data_5cb74adb2c175fe994adfcc51320a68b
#
_entry.id   5cb74adb2c175fe994adfcc51320a68b
#
_cell.length_a   1.000
_cell.length_b   1.000
_cell.length_c   1.000
_cell.angle_alpha   90.00
_cell.angle_beta   90.00
_cell.angle_gamma   90.00
#
_symmetry.space_group_name_H-M   'P 1'
#
loop_
_entity.id
_entity.type
_entity.pdbx_description
1 polymer ?
#
loop_
_entity_poly.entity_id
_entity_poly.type
_entity_poly.pdbx_seq_one_letter_code
_entity_poly.pdbx_strand_id
1 'polypeptide(L)'
;SGQGKYYRQDGTLEYDGQWKNNMYNGIGKKYSEDGTIIYEGQWENSLPHGQGKYYREDGTLGYDGQWRYNMSHGEGKSYREDGTLQYQGQWVNDVFKG
;
A
#
# COMPACT_ATOMS: atom_id res chain seq x y z
N SER A 1 7.04 18.09 7.30
CA SER A 1 6.77 16.82 7.96
C SER A 1 5.50 16.93 8.80
N GLY A 2 4.94 15.80 9.17
CA GLY A 2 3.71 15.74 9.94
C GLY A 2 2.60 15.09 9.17
N GLN A 3 1.38 15.26 9.68
CA GLN A 3 0.17 14.61 9.21
C GLN A 3 -0.56 15.51 8.22
N GLY A 4 -1.11 14.94 7.15
CA GLY A 4 -1.88 15.76 6.21
C GLY A 4 -2.62 14.94 5.19
N LYS A 5 -3.54 15.61 4.49
CA LYS A 5 -4.35 15.02 3.43
C LYS A 5 -4.03 15.71 2.11
N TYR A 6 -3.99 14.91 1.05
CA TYR A 6 -3.79 15.44 -0.30
C TYR A 6 -4.95 15.01 -1.18
N TYR A 7 -5.52 15.99 -1.90
CA TYR A 7 -6.68 15.78 -2.77
C TYR A 7 -6.28 15.94 -4.23
N ARG A 8 -6.91 15.14 -5.10
CA ARG A 8 -6.74 15.28 -6.55
C ARG A 8 -7.47 16.51 -7.06
N GLN A 9 -7.20 16.87 -8.29
CA GLN A 9 -7.89 18.01 -8.93
C GLN A 9 -9.41 17.85 -8.96
N ASP A 10 -9.89 16.60 -9.06
CA ASP A 10 -11.33 16.34 -9.08
C ASP A 10 -11.98 16.41 -7.70
N GLY A 11 -11.19 16.73 -6.66
CA GLY A 11 -11.69 16.88 -5.29
C GLY A 11 -11.67 15.60 -4.47
N THR A 12 -11.33 14.46 -5.05
CA THR A 12 -11.27 13.20 -4.31
C THR A 12 -10.00 13.12 -3.49
N LEU A 13 -10.09 12.47 -2.32
CA LEU A 13 -8.94 12.26 -1.44
C LEU A 13 -8.01 11.24 -2.06
N GLU A 14 -6.74 11.60 -2.18
CA GLU A 14 -5.72 10.66 -2.70
C GLU A 14 -4.91 10.04 -1.57
N TYR A 15 -4.48 10.84 -0.60
CA TYR A 15 -3.61 10.36 0.46
C TYR A 15 -3.98 10.99 1.79
N ASP A 16 -3.91 10.20 2.86
CA ASP A 16 -4.13 10.67 4.23
C ASP A 16 -3.09 10.01 5.13
N GLY A 17 -2.14 10.79 5.60
CA GLY A 17 -1.11 10.23 6.45
C GLY A 17 0.05 11.18 6.69
N GLN A 18 1.21 10.60 6.95
CA GLN A 18 2.40 11.34 7.31
C GLN A 18 3.19 11.79 6.07
N TRP A 19 3.87 12.91 6.21
CA TRP A 19 4.61 13.58 5.14
C TRP A 19 6.00 13.95 5.60
N LYS A 20 6.94 14.00 4.66
CA LYS A 20 8.28 14.53 4.88
C LYS A 20 8.80 15.07 3.56
N ASN A 21 9.24 16.35 3.55
CA ASN A 21 9.81 16.99 2.36
C ASN A 21 8.87 16.89 1.14
N ASN A 22 7.59 17.15 1.37
CA ASN A 22 6.53 17.12 0.34
C ASN A 22 6.29 15.75 -0.27
N MET A 23 6.74 14.70 0.39
CA MET A 23 6.53 13.31 -0.05
C MET A 23 5.81 12.51 1.01
N TYR A 24 5.05 11.51 0.59
CA TYR A 24 4.45 10.54 1.52
C TYR A 24 5.59 9.83 2.24
N ASN A 25 5.54 9.82 3.57
CA ASN A 25 6.62 9.23 4.34
C ASN A 25 6.10 8.89 5.73
N GLY A 26 6.31 7.64 6.17
CA GLY A 26 5.77 7.15 7.43
C GLY A 26 4.48 6.37 7.19
N ILE A 27 3.51 6.48 8.08
CA ILE A 27 2.25 5.74 8.00
C ILE A 27 1.24 6.55 7.22
N GLY A 28 0.56 5.92 6.26
CA GLY A 28 -0.48 6.60 5.51
C GLY A 28 -1.33 5.67 4.67
N LYS A 29 -2.46 6.22 4.18
CA LYS A 29 -3.43 5.51 3.36
C LYS A 29 -3.58 6.21 2.03
N LYS A 30 -3.59 5.44 0.94
CA LYS A 30 -3.85 5.95 -0.39
C LYS A 30 -5.20 5.44 -0.88
N TYR A 31 -5.97 6.30 -1.54
CA TYR A 31 -7.33 6.02 -1.99
C TYR A 31 -7.44 6.15 -3.49
N SER A 32 -8.33 5.35 -4.08
CA SER A 32 -8.71 5.51 -5.48
C SER A 32 -9.75 6.62 -5.60
N GLU A 33 -10.09 6.99 -6.84
CA GLU A 33 -11.05 8.07 -7.08
C GLU A 33 -12.45 7.75 -6.58
N ASP A 34 -12.79 6.47 -6.43
CA ASP A 34 -14.10 6.08 -5.90
C ASP A 34 -14.12 5.96 -4.37
N GLY A 35 -13.00 6.31 -3.70
CA GLY A 35 -12.92 6.30 -2.24
C GLY A 35 -12.46 4.99 -1.63
N THR A 36 -12.13 4.00 -2.45
CA THR A 36 -11.63 2.71 -1.96
C THR A 36 -10.15 2.83 -1.59
N ILE A 37 -9.76 2.20 -0.49
CA ILE A 37 -8.35 2.17 -0.09
C ILE A 37 -7.57 1.31 -1.10
N ILE A 38 -6.44 1.83 -1.60
CA ILE A 38 -5.52 1.08 -2.47
C ILE A 38 -4.40 0.48 -1.64
N TYR A 39 -3.82 1.28 -0.77
CA TYR A 39 -2.69 0.86 0.06
C TYR A 39 -2.78 1.50 1.43
N GLU A 40 -2.40 0.75 2.44
CA GLU A 40 -2.41 1.21 3.83
C GLU A 40 -1.17 0.67 4.52
N GLY A 41 -0.27 1.56 4.95
CA GLY A 41 0.93 1.12 5.62
C GLY A 41 2.04 2.15 5.58
N GLN A 42 3.26 1.67 5.49
CA GLN A 42 4.44 2.51 5.55
C GLN A 42 4.86 2.99 4.16
N TRP A 43 5.38 4.20 4.12
CA TRP A 43 5.79 4.89 2.89
C TRP A 43 7.19 5.47 3.05
N GLU A 44 7.93 5.54 1.96
CA GLU A 44 9.19 6.26 1.90
C GLU A 44 9.29 6.92 0.54
N ASN A 45 9.50 8.24 0.53
CA ASN A 45 9.63 9.03 -0.70
C ASN A 45 8.49 8.76 -1.67
N SER A 46 7.26 8.78 -1.15
CA SER A 46 6.02 8.59 -1.90
C SER A 46 5.82 7.19 -2.47
N LEU A 47 6.62 6.22 -2.06
CA LEU A 47 6.48 4.82 -2.49
C LEU A 47 6.20 3.92 -1.29
N PRO A 48 5.35 2.90 -1.44
CA PRO A 48 5.19 1.89 -0.41
C PRO A 48 6.53 1.26 -0.05
N HIS A 49 6.86 1.24 1.24
CA HIS A 49 8.15 0.74 1.70
C HIS A 49 8.04 0.38 3.17
N GLY A 50 8.36 -0.87 3.52
CA GLY A 50 8.19 -1.37 4.87
C GLY A 50 6.94 -2.24 4.95
N GLN A 51 6.20 -2.18 6.04
CA GLN A 51 5.02 -3.00 6.25
C GLN A 51 3.79 -2.33 5.67
N GLY A 52 2.96 -3.08 4.90
CA GLY A 52 1.75 -2.50 4.35
C GLY A 52 0.82 -3.50 3.69
N LYS A 53 -0.42 -3.03 3.46
CA LYS A 53 -1.48 -3.82 2.85
C LYS A 53 -1.92 -3.18 1.53
N TYR A 54 -2.02 -4.01 0.51
CA TYR A 54 -2.50 -3.60 -0.81
C TYR A 54 -3.89 -4.18 -1.04
N TYR A 55 -4.81 -3.34 -1.51
CA TYR A 55 -6.19 -3.73 -1.81
C TYR A 55 -6.47 -3.61 -3.30
N ARG A 56 -7.27 -4.55 -3.82
CA ARG A 56 -7.70 -4.53 -5.21
C ARG A 56 -8.82 -3.52 -5.39
N GLU A 57 -9.18 -3.24 -6.65
CA GLU A 57 -10.25 -2.30 -6.98
C GLU A 57 -11.59 -2.67 -6.36
N ASP A 58 -11.84 -3.97 -6.17
CA ASP A 58 -13.09 -4.44 -5.57
C ASP A 58 -13.08 -4.35 -4.04
N GLY A 59 -11.99 -3.82 -3.45
CA GLY A 59 -11.86 -3.66 -2.00
C GLY A 59 -11.29 -4.87 -1.27
N THR A 60 -11.05 -5.97 -1.97
CA THR A 60 -10.49 -7.16 -1.32
C THR A 60 -9.00 -7.00 -1.08
N LEU A 61 -8.53 -7.58 0.02
CA LEU A 61 -7.10 -7.55 0.36
C LEU A 61 -6.33 -8.42 -0.63
N GLY A 62 -5.31 -7.85 -1.26
CA GLY A 62 -4.48 -8.57 -2.22
C GLY A 62 -3.17 -9.04 -1.63
N TYR A 63 -2.52 -8.21 -0.85
CA TYR A 63 -1.22 -8.54 -0.27
C TYR A 63 -1.07 -7.87 1.09
N ASP A 64 -0.48 -8.57 2.04
CA ASP A 64 -0.20 -8.05 3.38
C ASP A 64 1.20 -8.48 3.78
N GLY A 65 2.13 -7.54 3.83
CA GLY A 65 3.49 -7.88 4.16
C GLY A 65 4.47 -6.75 3.92
N GLN A 66 5.68 -7.13 3.63
CA GLN A 66 6.78 -6.19 3.47
C GLN A 66 6.88 -5.70 2.02
N TRP A 67 7.30 -4.44 1.88
CA TRP A 67 7.42 -3.74 0.61
C TRP A 67 8.78 -3.09 0.50
N ARG A 68 9.25 -2.97 -0.72
CA ARG A 68 10.48 -2.24 -1.01
C ARG A 68 10.25 -1.43 -2.27
N TYR A 69 10.17 -0.11 -2.11
CA TYR A 69 10.01 0.84 -3.21
C TYR A 69 8.92 0.38 -4.21
N ASN A 70 7.70 0.26 -3.68
CA ASN A 70 6.49 -0.07 -4.45
C ASN A 70 6.40 -1.52 -4.93
N MET A 71 7.29 -2.40 -4.47
CA MET A 71 7.24 -3.82 -4.83
C MET A 71 7.14 -4.69 -3.58
N SER A 72 6.39 -5.78 -3.66
CA SER A 72 6.38 -6.74 -2.56
C SER A 72 7.77 -7.36 -2.46
N HIS A 73 8.32 -7.40 -1.24
CA HIS A 73 9.69 -7.82 -1.03
C HIS A 73 9.90 -8.18 0.43
N GLY A 74 10.36 -9.38 0.70
CA GLY A 74 10.53 -9.88 2.05
C GLY A 74 9.38 -10.78 2.44
N GLU A 75 9.03 -10.81 3.71
CA GLU A 75 7.96 -11.67 4.21
C GLU A 75 6.59 -11.11 3.87
N GLY A 76 5.69 -11.94 3.30
CA GLY A 76 4.36 -11.47 2.98
C GLY A 76 3.39 -12.56 2.60
N LYS A 77 2.11 -12.18 2.59
CA LYS A 77 0.99 -13.06 2.26
C LYS A 77 0.18 -12.43 1.13
N SER A 78 -0.13 -13.23 0.11
CA SER A 78 -1.07 -12.80 -0.92
C SER A 78 -2.37 -13.56 -0.78
N TYR A 79 -3.47 -12.92 -1.19
CA TYR A 79 -4.81 -13.46 -1.04
C TYR A 79 -5.56 -13.47 -2.36
N ARG A 80 -6.45 -14.45 -2.51
CA ARG A 80 -7.36 -14.52 -3.66
C ARG A 80 -8.55 -13.59 -3.41
N GLU A 81 -9.32 -13.32 -4.45
CA GLU A 81 -10.48 -12.43 -4.35
C GLU A 81 -11.55 -12.95 -3.38
N ASP A 82 -11.58 -14.25 -3.15
CA ASP A 82 -12.54 -14.84 -2.20
C ASP A 82 -12.06 -14.76 -0.75
N GLY A 83 -10.87 -14.14 -0.52
CA GLY A 83 -10.31 -13.96 0.82
C GLY A 83 -9.40 -15.08 1.29
N THR A 84 -9.27 -16.14 0.51
CA THR A 84 -8.41 -17.25 0.92
C THR A 84 -6.94 -16.96 0.65
N LEU A 85 -6.08 -17.48 1.51
CA LEU A 85 -4.64 -17.32 1.38
C LEU A 85 -4.13 -18.02 0.11
N GLN A 86 -3.36 -17.31 -0.71
CA GLN A 86 -2.80 -17.86 -1.93
C GLN A 86 -1.34 -18.28 -1.72
N TYR A 87 -0.50 -17.36 -1.29
CA TYR A 87 0.92 -17.60 -1.02
C TYR A 87 1.34 -16.95 0.28
N GLN A 88 2.23 -17.60 1.00
CA GLN A 88 2.81 -17.04 2.21
C GLN A 88 4.28 -17.41 2.25
N GLY A 89 5.16 -16.42 2.38
CA GLY A 89 6.59 -16.66 2.44
C GLY A 89 7.39 -15.48 1.93
N GLN A 90 8.47 -15.77 1.24
CA GLN A 90 9.41 -14.75 0.78
C GLN A 90 9.10 -14.27 -0.62
N TRP A 91 9.23 -12.95 -0.80
CA TRP A 91 8.96 -12.26 -2.06
C TRP A 91 10.18 -11.46 -2.47
N VAL A 92 10.41 -11.34 -3.75
CA VAL A 92 11.47 -10.50 -4.31
C VAL A 92 10.89 -9.78 -5.52
N ASN A 93 10.82 -8.45 -5.46
CA ASN A 93 10.37 -7.61 -6.57
C ASN A 93 9.07 -8.13 -7.20
N ASP A 94 8.04 -8.29 -6.35
CA ASP A 94 6.69 -8.74 -6.72
C ASP A 94 6.59 -10.21 -7.11
N VAL A 95 7.66 -10.99 -6.96
CA VAL A 95 7.65 -12.41 -7.32
C VAL A 95 7.74 -13.26 -6.04
N PHE A 96 6.80 -14.19 -5.91
CA PHE A 96 6.81 -15.12 -4.78
C PHE A 96 7.93 -16.15 -4.96
N LYS A 97 8.76 -16.30 -3.93
CA LYS A 97 9.91 -17.22 -3.96
C LYS A 97 9.73 -18.47 -3.10
N GLY A 98 8.77 -18.44 -2.18
CA GLY A 98 8.53 -19.61 -1.33
C GLY A 98 9.01 -19.51 0.11
#